data_71edb211cc6d0f823e1b0cb78fc86d6f
#
_entry.id   71edb211cc6d0f823e1b0cb78fc86d6f
#
_cell.length_a   1.000
_cell.length_b   1.000
_cell.length_c   1.000
_cell.angle_alpha   90.00
_cell.angle_beta   90.00
_cell.angle_gamma   90.00
#
_symmetry.space_group_name_H-M   'P 1'
#
loop_
_entity.id
_entity.type
_entity.pdbx_description
1 polymer ?
#
loop_
_entity_poly.entity_id
_entity_poly.type
_entity_poly.pdbx_seq_one_letter_code
_entity_poly.pdbx_strand_id
1 'polypeptide(L)'
;LPNIDINIKCGNSLISRYALDADIKQALKKSKWNIDSYRLAIQSYREASSKETKREMEKLINQIKSDFESEIAINDKRLKQLNLLKGELVSLTTEVTMFDRSAKEKAAWNKKVEKLTGEITSIEKDLEEIKNNKIYDNAFEWRFEFPEVLNDNGDFIGFDVVIGNPPYIRQEEFSVIKPYLQSH
;
A
#
# COMPACT_ATOMS: atom_id res chain seq x y z
N LEU A 1 -15.03 14.18 28.95
CA LEU A 1 -14.53 14.62 27.66
C LEU A 1 -14.24 13.39 26.81
N PRO A 2 -14.63 13.37 25.53
CA PRO A 2 -14.31 12.25 24.66
C PRO A 2 -12.79 12.09 24.51
N ASN A 3 -12.34 10.85 24.28
CA ASN A 3 -10.92 10.54 24.04
C ASN A 3 -10.53 11.01 22.64
N ILE A 4 -10.12 12.26 22.51
CA ILE A 4 -9.75 12.90 21.22
C ILE A 4 -8.37 12.53 20.74
N ASP A 5 -7.54 11.94 21.59
CA ASP A 5 -6.17 11.51 21.27
C ASP A 5 -6.10 10.50 20.12
N ILE A 6 -7.16 9.72 19.88
CA ILE A 6 -7.27 8.85 18.71
C ILE A 6 -7.19 9.63 17.38
N ASN A 7 -7.52 10.91 17.39
CA ASN A 7 -7.49 11.78 16.21
C ASN A 7 -6.14 12.49 16.02
N ILE A 8 -5.24 12.39 17.02
CA ILE A 8 -3.90 12.98 16.94
C ILE A 8 -2.97 11.93 16.33
N LYS A 9 -2.51 12.20 15.12
CA LYS A 9 -1.69 11.28 14.34
C LYS A 9 -0.36 11.92 14.01
N CYS A 10 0.66 11.09 13.83
CA CYS A 10 2.00 11.52 13.45
C CYS A 10 2.44 10.79 12.18
N GLY A 11 2.97 11.53 11.23
CA GLY A 11 3.48 10.97 9.99
C GLY A 11 3.74 12.05 8.93
N ASN A 12 4.40 11.65 7.85
CA ASN A 12 4.60 12.52 6.70
C ASN A 12 3.39 12.42 5.75
N SER A 13 2.51 13.40 5.83
CA SER A 13 1.25 13.45 5.08
C SER A 13 1.42 13.59 3.56
N LEU A 14 2.63 13.84 3.07
CA LEU A 14 2.96 13.94 1.65
C LEU A 14 3.41 12.61 1.06
N ILE A 15 3.69 11.62 1.90
CA ILE A 15 4.23 10.32 1.47
C ILE A 15 3.23 9.23 1.80
N SER A 16 2.87 8.45 0.78
CA SER A 16 2.07 7.23 0.91
C SER A 16 2.84 6.04 0.32
N ARG A 17 2.77 4.89 0.97
CA ARG A 17 3.33 3.61 0.44
C ARG A 17 2.47 3.03 -0.66
N TYR A 18 1.18 3.31 -0.59
CA TYR A 18 0.20 2.72 -1.49
C TYR A 18 -0.26 3.76 -2.51
N ALA A 19 -0.40 3.33 -3.74
CA ALA A 19 -0.96 4.17 -4.79
C ALA A 19 -2.36 4.66 -4.39
N LEU A 20 -2.70 5.91 -4.70
CA LEU A 20 -4.00 6.50 -4.37
C LEU A 20 -5.17 5.73 -5.01
N ASP A 21 -4.92 5.07 -6.14
CA ASP A 21 -5.86 4.22 -6.86
C ASP A 21 -5.82 2.73 -6.43
N ALA A 22 -5.10 2.40 -5.34
CA ALA A 22 -5.08 1.03 -4.82
C ALA A 22 -6.50 0.57 -4.48
N ASP A 23 -6.83 -0.65 -4.93
CA ASP A 23 -8.18 -1.21 -4.79
C ASP A 23 -8.46 -1.68 -3.35
N ILE A 24 -8.91 -0.73 -2.53
CA ILE A 24 -9.33 -1.01 -1.15
C ILE A 24 -10.60 -1.88 -1.12
N LYS A 25 -11.48 -1.79 -2.15
CA LYS A 25 -12.70 -2.59 -2.20
C LYS A 25 -12.43 -4.09 -2.15
N GLN A 26 -11.39 -4.54 -2.88
CA GLN A 26 -11.01 -5.96 -2.83
C GLN A 26 -10.39 -6.33 -1.48
N ALA A 27 -9.61 -5.45 -0.88
CA ALA A 27 -9.05 -5.66 0.45
C ALA A 27 -10.18 -5.79 1.50
N LEU A 28 -11.16 -4.88 1.48
CA LEU A 28 -12.30 -4.91 2.38
C LEU A 28 -13.16 -6.18 2.22
N LYS A 29 -13.37 -6.67 0.98
CA LYS A 29 -14.14 -7.90 0.75
C LYS A 29 -13.44 -9.16 1.28
N LYS A 30 -12.13 -9.16 1.35
CA LYS A 30 -11.32 -10.29 1.82
C LYS A 30 -10.95 -10.19 3.28
N SER A 31 -10.94 -8.98 3.82
CA SER A 31 -10.68 -8.73 5.22
C SER A 31 -11.80 -9.29 6.10
N LYS A 32 -11.45 -9.73 7.30
CA LYS A 32 -12.38 -10.08 8.37
C LYS A 32 -13.20 -8.88 8.82
N TRP A 33 -12.71 -7.66 8.59
CA TRP A 33 -13.29 -6.41 9.04
C TRP A 33 -13.81 -5.59 7.87
N ASN A 34 -14.88 -4.86 8.07
CA ASN A 34 -15.39 -3.86 7.15
C ASN A 34 -15.17 -2.44 7.68
N ILE A 35 -15.47 -1.42 6.89
CA ILE A 35 -15.32 -0.02 7.29
C ILE A 35 -16.20 0.33 8.50
N ASP A 36 -17.41 -0.22 8.57
CA ASP A 36 -18.31 0.03 9.68
C ASP A 36 -17.77 -0.52 11.00
N SER A 37 -17.16 -1.72 10.96
CA SER A 37 -16.45 -2.28 12.11
C SER A 37 -15.31 -1.38 12.57
N TYR A 38 -14.59 -0.78 11.63
CA TYR A 38 -13.52 0.14 11.95
C TYR A 38 -14.04 1.46 12.53
N ARG A 39 -15.05 2.06 11.92
CA ARG A 39 -15.72 3.27 12.44
C ARG A 39 -16.28 3.06 13.85
N LEU A 40 -16.94 1.90 14.07
CA LEU A 40 -17.47 1.52 15.36
C LEU A 40 -16.38 1.37 16.42
N ALA A 41 -15.25 0.75 16.07
CA ALA A 41 -14.12 0.61 16.99
C ALA A 41 -13.56 1.98 17.41
N ILE A 42 -13.43 2.93 16.47
CA ILE A 42 -12.99 4.31 16.76
C ILE A 42 -14.01 5.03 17.64
N GLN A 43 -15.29 4.90 17.35
CA GLN A 43 -16.34 5.50 18.18
C GLN A 43 -16.30 4.92 19.60
N SER A 44 -16.21 3.61 19.73
CA SER A 44 -16.09 2.94 21.04
C SER A 44 -14.84 3.39 21.81
N TYR A 45 -13.74 3.64 21.12
CA TYR A 45 -12.55 4.24 21.75
C TYR A 45 -12.82 5.66 22.26
N ARG A 46 -13.48 6.51 21.46
CA ARG A 46 -13.84 7.89 21.86
C ARG A 46 -14.74 7.92 23.09
N GLU A 47 -15.65 6.98 23.20
CA GLU A 47 -16.65 6.86 24.28
C GLU A 47 -16.14 6.06 25.49
N ALA A 48 -14.97 5.44 25.40
CA ALA A 48 -14.44 4.59 26.46
C ALA A 48 -14.27 5.36 27.77
N SER A 49 -14.92 4.88 28.83
CA SER A 49 -14.88 5.44 30.18
C SER A 49 -13.78 4.83 31.05
N SER A 50 -13.28 3.64 30.69
CA SER A 50 -12.21 2.97 31.41
C SER A 50 -10.92 2.87 30.57
N LYS A 51 -9.79 2.79 31.29
CA LYS A 51 -8.47 2.61 30.67
C LYS A 51 -8.33 1.24 30.00
N GLU A 52 -8.98 0.25 30.55
CA GLU A 52 -9.02 -1.11 30.03
C GLU A 52 -9.75 -1.16 28.68
N THR A 53 -10.97 -0.64 28.63
CA THR A 53 -11.76 -0.55 27.39
C THR A 53 -11.01 0.24 26.30
N LYS A 54 -10.37 1.35 26.67
CA LYS A 54 -9.57 2.15 25.76
C LYS A 54 -8.44 1.34 25.13
N ARG A 55 -7.70 0.55 25.94
CA ARG A 55 -6.61 -0.29 25.45
C ARG A 55 -7.09 -1.44 24.57
N GLU A 56 -8.25 -2.01 24.89
CA GLU A 56 -8.84 -3.08 24.07
C GLU A 56 -9.24 -2.56 22.70
N MET A 57 -9.89 -1.40 22.65
CA MET A 57 -10.25 -0.76 21.38
C MET A 57 -9.02 -0.33 20.58
N GLU A 58 -7.99 0.16 21.23
CA GLU A 58 -6.72 0.50 20.57
C GLU A 58 -6.06 -0.73 19.91
N LYS A 59 -6.04 -1.86 20.60
CA LYS A 59 -5.55 -3.13 20.05
C LYS A 59 -6.38 -3.57 18.84
N LEU A 60 -7.71 -3.49 18.96
CA LEU A 60 -8.63 -3.84 17.87
C LEU A 60 -8.41 -2.94 16.65
N ILE A 61 -8.30 -1.62 16.84
CA ILE A 61 -8.04 -0.64 15.79
C ILE A 61 -6.73 -0.96 15.07
N ASN A 62 -5.66 -1.23 15.82
CA ASN A 62 -4.35 -1.56 15.26
C ASN A 62 -4.38 -2.88 14.48
N GLN A 63 -5.14 -3.87 14.94
CA GLN A 63 -5.34 -5.12 14.22
C GLN A 63 -6.10 -4.91 12.91
N ILE A 64 -7.17 -4.13 12.92
CA ILE A 64 -7.95 -3.79 11.72
C ILE A 64 -7.05 -3.09 10.68
N LYS A 65 -6.24 -2.12 11.10
CA LYS A 65 -5.28 -1.44 10.22
C LYS A 65 -4.29 -2.41 9.60
N SER A 66 -3.68 -3.26 10.41
CA SER A 66 -2.70 -4.26 9.94
C SER A 66 -3.31 -5.24 8.94
N ASP A 67 -4.55 -5.67 9.18
CA ASP A 67 -5.28 -6.56 8.26
C ASP A 67 -5.55 -5.85 6.92
N PHE A 68 -5.97 -4.58 6.94
CA PHE A 68 -6.18 -3.78 5.74
C PHE A 68 -4.89 -3.54 4.96
N GLU A 69 -3.81 -3.18 5.63
CA GLU A 69 -2.49 -3.00 5.02
C GLU A 69 -2.01 -4.29 4.34
N SER A 70 -2.17 -5.42 5.02
CA SER A 70 -1.79 -6.73 4.49
C SER A 70 -2.58 -7.09 3.23
N GLU A 71 -3.90 -6.90 3.25
CA GLU A 71 -4.76 -7.19 2.09
C GLU A 71 -4.47 -6.26 0.90
N ILE A 72 -4.16 -4.98 1.15
CA ILE A 72 -3.79 -4.05 0.07
C ILE A 72 -2.43 -4.43 -0.50
N ALA A 73 -1.46 -4.78 0.33
CA ALA A 73 -0.14 -5.23 -0.12
C ALA A 73 -0.26 -6.48 -1.02
N ILE A 74 -1.09 -7.45 -0.65
CA ILE A 74 -1.35 -8.65 -1.46
C ILE A 74 -2.02 -8.30 -2.81
N ASN A 75 -2.87 -7.26 -2.83
CA ASN A 75 -3.60 -6.84 -4.02
C ASN A 75 -2.87 -5.78 -4.86
N ASP A 76 -1.64 -5.38 -4.51
CA ASP A 76 -0.83 -4.43 -5.28
C ASP A 76 -0.73 -4.89 -6.75
N LYS A 77 -1.02 -3.98 -7.68
CA LYS A 77 -0.96 -4.25 -9.12
C LYS A 77 0.42 -4.74 -9.57
N ARG A 78 1.49 -4.19 -8.96
CA ARG A 78 2.88 -4.59 -9.23
C ARG A 78 3.15 -6.02 -8.81
N LEU A 79 2.64 -6.44 -7.64
CA LEU A 79 2.78 -7.81 -7.16
C LEU A 79 2.03 -8.79 -8.04
N LYS A 80 0.82 -8.43 -8.49
CA LYS A 80 0.04 -9.24 -9.44
C LYS A 80 0.77 -9.37 -10.79
N GLN A 81 1.31 -8.27 -11.31
CA GLN A 81 2.10 -8.27 -12.55
C GLN A 81 3.36 -9.12 -12.41
N LEU A 82 4.07 -9.00 -11.30
CA LEU A 82 5.25 -9.82 -10.99
C LEU A 82 4.92 -11.31 -11.02
N ASN A 83 3.82 -11.71 -10.37
CA ASN A 83 3.40 -13.11 -10.35
C ASN A 83 3.00 -13.63 -11.74
N LEU A 84 2.35 -12.81 -12.58
CA LEU A 84 2.03 -13.14 -13.96
C LEU A 84 3.29 -13.33 -14.80
N LEU A 85 4.25 -12.41 -14.72
CA LEU A 85 5.51 -12.49 -15.46
C LEU A 85 6.35 -13.70 -15.01
N LYS A 86 6.40 -13.98 -13.71
CA LYS A 86 7.06 -15.20 -13.19
C LYS A 86 6.39 -16.46 -13.69
N GLY A 87 5.06 -16.52 -13.72
CA GLY A 87 4.30 -17.64 -14.29
C GLY A 87 4.60 -17.83 -15.77
N GLU A 88 4.64 -16.75 -16.56
CA GLU A 88 4.99 -16.79 -17.98
C GLU A 88 6.43 -17.28 -18.21
N LEU A 89 7.37 -16.80 -17.39
CA LEU A 89 8.77 -17.26 -17.47
C LEU A 89 8.90 -18.75 -17.15
N VAL A 90 8.22 -19.23 -16.12
CA VAL A 90 8.20 -20.67 -15.76
C VAL A 90 7.62 -21.49 -16.90
N SER A 91 6.46 -21.11 -17.45
CA SER A 91 5.87 -21.78 -18.63
C SER A 91 6.86 -21.86 -19.80
N LEU A 92 7.47 -20.73 -20.13
CA LEU A 92 8.41 -20.60 -21.23
C LEU A 92 9.66 -21.49 -21.05
N THR A 93 10.14 -21.62 -19.81
CA THR A 93 11.32 -22.45 -19.49
C THR A 93 10.99 -23.92 -19.38
N THR A 94 9.78 -24.28 -18.97
CA THR A 94 9.33 -25.69 -18.89
C THR A 94 9.11 -26.30 -20.29
N GLU A 95 8.62 -25.48 -21.24
CA GLU A 95 8.41 -25.93 -22.62
C GLU A 95 9.72 -26.21 -23.39
N VAL A 96 10.86 -25.68 -22.93
CA VAL A 96 12.18 -25.83 -23.60
C VAL A 96 12.68 -27.26 -23.57
N THR A 97 12.28 -28.07 -22.60
CA THR A 97 12.80 -29.43 -22.41
C THR A 97 12.22 -30.43 -23.41
N MET A 98 11.22 -30.04 -24.22
CA MET A 98 10.46 -31.01 -25.06
C MET A 98 10.82 -31.02 -26.55
N PHE A 99 11.50 -29.99 -27.12
CA PHE A 99 11.73 -29.94 -28.58
C PHE A 99 13.07 -29.33 -28.95
N ASP A 100 13.73 -29.92 -29.99
CA ASP A 100 14.88 -29.32 -30.68
C ASP A 100 14.44 -28.09 -31.50
N ARG A 101 14.80 -26.93 -31.03
CA ARG A 101 14.48 -25.63 -31.69
C ARG A 101 15.55 -25.29 -32.71
N SER A 102 15.15 -24.71 -33.83
CA SER A 102 16.05 -24.10 -34.80
C SER A 102 16.82 -22.91 -34.20
N ALA A 103 17.94 -22.53 -34.80
CA ALA A 103 18.77 -21.41 -34.34
C ALA A 103 17.98 -20.10 -34.26
N LYS A 104 17.04 -19.84 -35.17
CA LYS A 104 16.18 -18.66 -35.20
C LYS A 104 15.17 -18.66 -34.04
N GLU A 105 14.57 -19.80 -33.72
CA GLU A 105 13.64 -19.98 -32.62
C GLU A 105 14.36 -19.85 -31.26
N LYS A 106 15.59 -20.36 -31.14
CA LYS A 106 16.43 -20.17 -29.95
C LYS A 106 16.74 -18.70 -29.70
N ALA A 107 17.09 -17.95 -30.75
CA ALA A 107 17.35 -16.52 -30.63
C ALA A 107 16.10 -15.73 -30.21
N ALA A 108 14.93 -16.03 -30.78
CA ALA A 108 13.66 -15.39 -30.39
C ALA A 108 13.28 -15.74 -28.95
N TRP A 109 13.47 -16.99 -28.55
CA TRP A 109 13.23 -17.45 -27.19
C TRP A 109 14.15 -16.76 -26.18
N ASN A 110 15.46 -16.71 -26.45
CA ASN A 110 16.41 -16.01 -25.59
C ASN A 110 16.01 -14.55 -25.38
N LYS A 111 15.64 -13.85 -26.45
CA LYS A 111 15.19 -12.44 -26.38
C LYS A 111 13.93 -12.29 -25.52
N LYS A 112 12.98 -13.25 -25.59
CA LYS A 112 11.78 -13.22 -24.78
C LYS A 112 12.09 -13.48 -23.31
N VAL A 113 12.95 -14.45 -23.00
CA VAL A 113 13.42 -14.73 -21.63
C VAL A 113 14.14 -13.53 -21.04
N GLU A 114 15.07 -12.92 -21.79
CA GLU A 114 15.80 -11.72 -21.35
C GLU A 114 14.85 -10.56 -21.04
N LYS A 115 13.88 -10.32 -21.91
CA LYS A 115 12.85 -9.27 -21.69
C LYS A 115 12.06 -9.54 -20.41
N LEU A 116 11.52 -10.74 -20.24
CA LEU A 116 10.73 -11.10 -19.05
C LEU A 116 11.56 -10.99 -17.77
N THR A 117 12.81 -11.47 -17.81
CA THR A 117 13.73 -11.39 -16.66
C THR A 117 14.04 -9.92 -16.30
N GLY A 118 14.25 -9.07 -17.32
CA GLY A 118 14.46 -7.64 -17.11
C GLY A 118 13.25 -6.95 -16.45
N GLU A 119 12.05 -7.23 -16.93
CA GLU A 119 10.81 -6.70 -16.36
C GLU A 119 10.59 -7.18 -14.91
N ILE A 120 10.79 -8.47 -14.64
CA ILE A 120 10.72 -9.06 -13.29
C ILE A 120 11.71 -8.36 -12.36
N THR A 121 12.97 -8.26 -12.76
CA THR A 121 14.03 -7.63 -11.94
C THR A 121 13.70 -6.16 -11.64
N SER A 122 13.16 -5.43 -12.62
CA SER A 122 12.76 -4.03 -12.42
C SER A 122 11.65 -3.92 -11.37
N ILE A 123 10.59 -4.72 -11.48
CA ILE A 123 9.48 -4.69 -10.52
C ILE A 123 9.94 -5.14 -9.12
N GLU A 124 10.78 -6.17 -9.03
CA GLU A 124 11.33 -6.62 -7.75
C GLU A 124 12.17 -5.53 -7.08
N LYS A 125 12.99 -4.83 -7.85
CA LYS A 125 13.79 -3.71 -7.35
C LYS A 125 12.90 -2.57 -6.84
N ASP A 126 11.86 -2.20 -7.59
CA ASP A 126 10.91 -1.15 -7.20
C ASP A 126 10.19 -1.52 -5.90
N LEU A 127 9.75 -2.77 -5.75
CA LEU A 127 9.11 -3.26 -4.54
C LEU A 127 10.07 -3.27 -3.34
N GLU A 128 11.32 -3.65 -3.56
CA GLU A 128 12.36 -3.65 -2.53
C GLU A 128 12.75 -2.22 -2.12
N GLU A 129 12.84 -1.29 -3.07
CA GLU A 129 13.06 0.13 -2.79
C GLU A 129 11.94 0.71 -1.92
N ILE A 130 10.68 0.43 -2.24
CA ILE A 130 9.54 0.88 -1.42
C ILE A 130 9.62 0.29 -0.01
N LYS A 131 9.98 -0.99 0.12
CA LYS A 131 10.08 -1.65 1.41
C LYS A 131 11.21 -1.11 2.28
N ASN A 132 12.36 -0.79 1.67
CA ASN A 132 13.59 -0.44 2.36
C ASN A 132 13.91 1.05 2.34
N ASN A 133 13.14 1.86 1.61
CA ASN A 133 13.41 3.28 1.47
C ASN A 133 12.93 4.04 2.72
N LYS A 134 13.86 4.70 3.38
CA LYS A 134 13.62 5.51 4.59
C LYS A 134 12.58 6.62 4.40
N ILE A 135 12.29 7.05 3.17
CA ILE A 135 11.24 8.05 2.94
C ILE A 135 9.86 7.54 3.35
N TYR A 136 9.65 6.21 3.33
CA TYR A 136 8.39 5.58 3.72
C TYR A 136 8.31 5.21 5.21
N ASP A 137 9.38 5.40 6.00
CA ASP A 137 9.37 5.04 7.42
C ASP A 137 8.28 5.77 8.22
N ASN A 138 8.03 7.02 7.85
CA ASN A 138 7.00 7.87 8.45
C ASN A 138 5.87 8.20 7.48
N ALA A 139 5.65 7.38 6.44
CA ALA A 139 4.56 7.58 5.50
C ALA A 139 3.21 7.61 6.22
N PHE A 140 2.33 8.52 5.81
CA PHE A 140 1.04 8.70 6.43
C PHE A 140 -0.08 8.22 5.50
N GLU A 141 -0.74 7.16 5.92
CA GLU A 141 -1.80 6.56 5.12
C GLU A 141 -3.16 7.09 5.58
N TRP A 142 -3.62 8.18 4.98
CA TRP A 142 -4.87 8.85 5.32
C TRP A 142 -6.06 7.89 5.42
N ARG A 143 -6.14 6.91 4.53
CA ARG A 143 -7.22 5.93 4.44
C ARG A 143 -7.27 4.96 5.64
N PHE A 144 -6.11 4.73 6.29
CA PHE A 144 -6.02 3.86 7.46
C PHE A 144 -6.08 4.64 8.76
N GLU A 145 -5.66 5.89 8.72
CA GLU A 145 -5.67 6.71 9.92
C GLU A 145 -7.04 7.31 10.21
N PHE A 146 -7.83 7.59 9.17
CA PHE A 146 -9.15 8.20 9.27
C PHE A 146 -10.16 7.45 8.40
N PRO A 147 -10.94 6.48 8.94
CA PRO A 147 -11.96 5.78 8.17
C PRO A 147 -13.10 6.69 7.72
N GLU A 148 -13.19 7.89 8.28
CA GLU A 148 -14.16 8.92 7.90
C GLU A 148 -13.92 9.47 6.50
N VAL A 149 -12.68 9.39 5.97
CA VAL A 149 -12.37 9.82 4.61
C VAL A 149 -12.74 8.80 3.53
N LEU A 150 -13.31 7.66 3.93
CA LEU A 150 -13.77 6.60 3.04
C LEU A 150 -15.29 6.53 3.06
N ASN A 151 -15.90 6.23 1.90
CA ASN A 151 -17.30 5.80 1.87
C ASN A 151 -17.44 4.32 2.25
N ASP A 152 -18.69 3.81 2.29
CA ASP A 152 -18.97 2.42 2.67
C ASP A 152 -18.41 1.39 1.67
N ASN A 153 -18.08 1.83 0.46
CA ASN A 153 -17.42 1.01 -0.56
C ASN A 153 -15.89 1.04 -0.47
N GLY A 154 -15.30 1.84 0.43
CA GLY A 154 -13.86 2.03 0.53
C GLY A 154 -13.27 3.04 -0.45
N ASP A 155 -14.10 3.83 -1.15
CA ASP A 155 -13.61 4.90 -1.99
C ASP A 155 -13.18 6.09 -1.14
N PHE A 156 -12.08 6.73 -1.52
CA PHE A 156 -11.61 7.93 -0.83
C PHE A 156 -12.48 9.14 -1.18
N ILE A 157 -13.18 9.68 -0.19
CA ILE A 157 -14.03 10.88 -0.32
C ILE A 157 -13.34 12.15 0.18
N GLY A 158 -12.30 12.01 1.00
CA GLY A 158 -11.53 13.13 1.54
C GLY A 158 -12.20 13.86 2.71
N PHE A 159 -11.70 15.05 2.97
CA PHE A 159 -12.21 15.97 4.00
C PHE A 159 -12.87 17.17 3.34
N ASP A 160 -13.93 17.71 3.94
CA ASP A 160 -14.60 18.93 3.47
C ASP A 160 -13.68 20.16 3.60
N VAL A 161 -12.83 20.19 4.64
CA VAL A 161 -11.90 21.29 4.92
C VAL A 161 -10.59 20.73 5.45
N VAL A 162 -9.48 21.22 4.90
CA VAL A 162 -8.14 20.97 5.43
C VAL A 162 -7.51 22.31 5.81
N ILE A 163 -7.10 22.43 7.08
CA ILE A 163 -6.40 23.60 7.58
C ILE A 163 -5.01 23.17 8.04
N GLY A 164 -3.98 23.79 7.53
CA GLY A 164 -2.60 23.45 7.86
C GLY A 164 -1.70 24.67 7.97
N ASN A 165 -0.63 24.50 8.72
CA ASN A 165 0.52 25.40 8.73
C ASN A 165 1.69 24.63 8.12
N PRO A 166 1.92 24.71 6.78
CA PRO A 166 3.00 23.99 6.15
C PRO A 166 4.35 24.47 6.68
N PRO A 167 5.31 23.56 6.90
CA PRO A 167 6.63 23.94 7.37
C PRO A 167 7.35 24.81 6.35
N TYR A 168 8.01 25.87 6.82
CA TYR A 168 8.91 26.70 6.01
C TYR A 168 10.24 25.97 5.82
N ILE A 169 10.27 24.98 4.96
CA ILE A 169 11.46 24.16 4.67
C ILE A 169 12.11 24.70 3.39
N ARG A 170 13.44 24.83 3.40
CA ARG A 170 14.19 25.21 2.20
C ARG A 170 14.11 24.12 1.15
N GLN A 171 14.10 24.52 -0.12
CA GLN A 171 13.98 23.57 -1.23
C GLN A 171 15.06 22.47 -1.24
N GLU A 172 16.23 22.78 -0.72
CA GLU A 172 17.35 21.85 -0.60
C GLU A 172 17.05 20.68 0.35
N GLU A 173 16.25 20.93 1.39
CA GLU A 173 15.85 19.90 2.36
C GLU A 173 14.81 18.92 1.79
N PHE A 174 14.12 19.31 0.71
CA PHE A 174 13.22 18.42 -0.03
C PHE A 174 13.94 17.52 -1.03
N SER A 175 15.26 17.60 -1.17
CA SER A 175 16.02 16.85 -2.17
C SER A 175 15.71 15.34 -2.14
N VAL A 176 15.51 14.77 -0.98
CA VAL A 176 15.25 13.33 -0.79
C VAL A 176 13.84 12.91 -1.26
N ILE A 177 12.83 13.76 -1.03
CA ILE A 177 11.42 13.45 -1.38
C ILE A 177 10.99 14.05 -2.70
N LYS A 178 11.79 14.96 -3.27
CA LYS A 178 11.48 15.64 -4.54
C LYS A 178 11.21 14.69 -5.71
N PRO A 179 11.99 13.63 -5.93
CA PRO A 179 11.70 12.67 -7.01
C PRO A 179 10.34 11.99 -6.82
N TYR A 180 9.99 11.64 -5.57
CA TYR A 180 8.69 11.07 -5.24
C TYR A 180 7.55 12.04 -5.56
N LEU A 181 7.65 13.31 -5.11
CA LEU A 181 6.62 14.32 -5.35
C LEU A 181 6.47 14.71 -6.82
N GLN A 182 7.50 14.51 -7.64
CA GLN A 182 7.44 14.77 -9.09
C GLN A 182 6.80 13.62 -9.88
N SER A 183 6.77 12.42 -9.30
CA SER A 183 6.20 11.22 -9.94
C SER A 183 4.74 10.94 -9.56
N HIS A 184 4.22 11.66 -8.58
CA HIS A 184 2.85 11.55 -8.06
C HIS A 184 2.12 12.90 -8.15
#